data_f3ff0f19e7452b9e7743f2f37b12b49d
#
_entry.id   f3ff0f19e7452b9e7743f2f37b12b49d
#
_cell.length_a   1.000
_cell.length_b   1.000
_cell.length_c   1.000
_cell.angle_alpha   90.00
_cell.angle_beta   90.00
_cell.angle_gamma   90.00
#
_symmetry.space_group_name_H-M   'P 1'
#
loop_
_entity.id
_entity.type
_entity.pdbx_description
1 polymer ?
#
loop_
_entity_poly.entity_id
_entity_poly.type
_entity_poly.pdbx_seq_one_letter_code
_entity_poly.pdbx_strand_id
1 'polypeptide(L)'
;MFEKLVSTLMASRDQAHIFHWQTKGPGSFAAHMALNAYYDVIPGLVDALVESYQGKYGIVTGYEPAERFDDYSADTAIKYFKALSTFLERIYSKFPKEDTNIINQLDAFKDLIYTTIYKLENLS
;
A
#
# COMPACT_ATOMS: atom_id res chain seq x y z
N MET A 1 -9.80 -13.89 1.23
CA MET A 1 -9.69 -12.66 0.45
C MET A 1 -9.21 -11.47 1.28
N PHE A 2 -9.86 -11.18 2.40
CA PHE A 2 -9.50 -10.01 3.22
C PHE A 2 -8.10 -10.12 3.82
N GLU A 3 -7.73 -11.31 4.31
CA GLU A 3 -6.40 -11.57 4.86
C GLU A 3 -5.30 -11.34 3.82
N LYS A 4 -5.58 -11.63 2.56
CA LYS A 4 -4.61 -11.39 1.47
C LYS A 4 -4.46 -9.90 1.20
N LEU A 5 -5.56 -9.16 1.22
CA LEU A 5 -5.52 -7.70 1.08
C LEU A 5 -4.65 -7.09 2.18
N VAL A 6 -4.90 -7.45 3.43
CA VAL A 6 -4.17 -6.90 4.57
C VAL A 6 -2.70 -7.31 4.51
N SER A 7 -2.42 -8.58 4.24
CA SER A 7 -1.04 -9.07 4.12
C SER A 7 -0.27 -8.32 3.03
N THR A 8 -0.93 -8.05 1.91
CA THR A 8 -0.33 -7.30 0.79
C THR A 8 -0.04 -5.85 1.20
N LEU A 9 -0.97 -5.21 1.91
CA LEU A 9 -0.78 -3.84 2.39
C LEU A 9 0.32 -3.76 3.46
N MET A 10 0.38 -4.74 4.36
CA MET A 10 1.47 -4.83 5.34
C MET A 10 2.82 -4.97 4.65
N ALA A 11 2.91 -5.84 3.67
CA ALA A 11 4.13 -6.03 2.89
C ALA A 11 4.53 -4.75 2.13
N SER A 12 3.56 -3.97 1.68
CA SER A 12 3.85 -2.72 0.95
C SER A 12 4.53 -1.68 1.85
N ARG A 13 4.23 -1.68 3.14
CA ARG A 13 4.93 -0.83 4.09
C ARG A 13 6.43 -1.19 4.13
N ASP A 14 6.72 -2.46 4.30
CA ASP A 14 8.10 -2.92 4.38
C ASP A 14 8.83 -2.74 3.05
N GLN A 15 8.16 -3.01 1.94
CA GLN A 15 8.73 -2.78 0.61
C GLN A 15 9.08 -1.31 0.38
N ALA A 16 8.19 -0.41 0.75
CA ALA A 16 8.45 1.03 0.63
C ALA A 16 9.63 1.45 1.50
N HIS A 17 9.76 0.88 2.70
CA HIS A 17 10.85 1.17 3.60
C HIS A 17 12.19 0.69 3.04
N ILE A 18 12.21 -0.51 2.46
CA ILE A 18 13.39 -1.06 1.80
C ILE A 18 13.79 -0.18 0.62
N PHE A 19 12.86 0.19 -0.24
CA PHE A 19 13.12 1.11 -1.35
C PHE A 19 13.70 2.43 -0.83
N HIS A 20 13.12 2.98 0.24
CA HIS A 20 13.58 4.22 0.87
C HIS A 20 15.05 4.14 1.28
N TRP A 21 15.45 3.04 1.90
CA TRP A 21 16.84 2.83 2.30
C TRP A 21 17.81 2.75 1.12
N GLN A 22 17.34 2.25 -0.02
CA GLN A 22 18.17 1.94 -1.17
C GLN A 22 18.29 3.09 -2.17
N THR A 23 17.54 4.18 -1.98
CA THR A 23 17.62 5.35 -2.86
C THR A 23 19.00 5.99 -2.80
N LYS A 24 19.52 6.39 -3.96
CA LYS A 24 20.82 7.08 -4.05
C LYS A 24 20.93 7.84 -5.37
N GLY A 25 21.81 8.81 -5.41
CA GLY A 25 22.10 9.55 -6.63
C GLY A 25 21.22 10.78 -6.84
N PRO A 26 21.48 11.54 -7.90
CA PRO A 26 20.72 12.75 -8.21
C PRO A 26 19.23 12.49 -8.34
N GLY A 27 18.43 13.37 -7.76
CA GLY A 27 16.97 13.27 -7.81
C GLY A 27 16.35 12.25 -6.85
N SER A 28 17.15 11.45 -6.16
CA SER A 28 16.63 10.39 -5.28
C SER A 28 16.06 10.90 -3.97
N PHE A 29 16.38 12.14 -3.57
CA PHE A 29 15.82 12.68 -2.32
C PHE A 29 14.30 12.78 -2.37
N ALA A 30 13.74 13.18 -3.51
CA ALA A 30 12.29 13.24 -3.69
C ALA A 30 11.66 11.85 -3.54
N ALA A 31 12.25 10.83 -4.17
CA ALA A 31 11.79 9.45 -4.04
C ALA A 31 11.90 8.95 -2.59
N HIS A 32 13.03 9.22 -1.93
CA HIS A 32 13.27 8.88 -0.53
C HIS A 32 12.15 9.43 0.37
N MET A 33 11.81 10.71 0.19
CA MET A 33 10.78 11.36 0.99
C MET A 33 9.36 10.86 0.64
N ALA A 34 9.09 10.58 -0.64
CA ALA A 34 7.80 10.05 -1.06
C ALA A 34 7.55 8.67 -0.44
N LEU A 35 8.58 7.82 -0.44
CA LEU A 35 8.50 6.48 0.15
C LEU A 35 8.33 6.55 1.67
N ASN A 36 9.02 7.49 2.33
CA ASN A 36 8.85 7.72 3.76
C ASN A 36 7.40 8.10 4.09
N ALA A 37 6.83 9.03 3.35
CA ALA A 37 5.44 9.44 3.55
C ALA A 37 4.48 8.26 3.41
N TYR A 38 4.74 7.37 2.44
CA TYR A 38 3.92 6.17 2.24
C TYR A 38 3.97 5.24 3.44
N TYR A 39 5.16 4.80 3.85
CA TYR A 39 5.23 3.78 4.90
C TYR A 39 4.86 4.32 6.29
N ASP A 40 4.94 5.63 6.51
CA ASP A 40 4.50 6.22 7.78
C ASP A 40 2.97 6.19 7.92
N VAL A 41 2.24 6.30 6.82
CA VAL A 41 0.77 6.36 6.83
C VAL A 41 0.13 4.97 6.86
N ILE A 42 0.74 3.99 6.23
CA ILE A 42 0.16 2.65 6.05
C ILE A 42 -0.27 1.97 7.35
N PRO A 43 0.52 1.94 8.42
CA PRO A 43 0.11 1.21 9.62
C PRO A 43 -1.22 1.67 10.20
N GLY A 44 -1.43 2.99 10.28
CA GLY A 44 -2.67 3.55 10.80
C GLY A 44 -3.88 3.22 9.93
N LEU A 45 -3.71 3.27 8.60
CA LEU A 45 -4.78 2.92 7.67
C LEU A 45 -5.12 1.43 7.77
N VAL A 46 -4.12 0.56 7.89
CA VAL A 46 -4.33 -0.89 8.03
C VAL A 46 -5.07 -1.19 9.34
N ASP A 47 -4.64 -0.59 10.45
CA ASP A 47 -5.30 -0.78 11.73
C ASP A 47 -6.79 -0.41 11.66
N ALA A 48 -7.09 0.75 11.11
CA ALA A 48 -8.47 1.21 10.98
C ALA A 48 -9.30 0.28 10.11
N LEU A 49 -8.75 -0.19 9.00
CA LEU A 49 -9.44 -1.09 8.09
C LEU A 49 -9.73 -2.44 8.77
N VAL A 50 -8.72 -3.05 9.40
CA VAL A 50 -8.87 -4.36 10.04
C VAL A 50 -9.86 -4.31 11.17
N GLU A 51 -9.75 -3.32 12.05
CA GLU A 51 -10.64 -3.21 13.22
C GLU A 51 -12.08 -2.97 12.79
N SER A 52 -12.31 -2.12 11.80
CA SER A 52 -13.64 -1.86 11.25
C SER A 52 -14.24 -3.12 10.63
N TYR A 53 -13.45 -3.83 9.83
CA TYR A 53 -13.88 -5.08 9.20
C TYR A 53 -14.22 -6.14 10.24
N GLN A 54 -13.36 -6.32 11.23
CA GLN A 54 -13.56 -7.32 12.29
C GLN A 54 -14.76 -6.99 13.18
N GLY A 55 -15.07 -5.71 13.35
CA GLY A 55 -16.27 -5.28 14.08
C GLY A 55 -17.55 -5.77 13.44
N LYS A 56 -17.57 -5.88 12.11
CA LYS A 56 -18.73 -6.38 11.37
C LYS A 56 -18.69 -7.88 11.12
N TYR A 57 -17.53 -8.42 10.75
CA TYR A 57 -17.40 -9.77 10.22
C TYR A 57 -16.69 -10.76 11.14
N GLY A 58 -16.12 -10.30 12.26
CA GLY A 58 -15.40 -11.15 13.19
C GLY A 58 -13.90 -11.22 12.89
N ILE A 59 -13.18 -11.87 13.77
CA ILE A 59 -11.71 -11.96 13.75
C ILE A 59 -11.24 -12.63 12.46
N VAL A 60 -10.26 -12.00 11.81
CA VAL A 60 -9.63 -12.50 10.60
C VAL A 60 -8.35 -13.25 10.96
N THR A 61 -8.16 -14.41 10.37
CA THR A 61 -6.96 -15.25 10.55
C THR A 61 -6.38 -15.59 9.19
N GLY A 62 -5.19 -16.22 9.17
CA GLY A 62 -4.60 -16.72 7.93
C GLY A 62 -3.72 -15.72 7.21
N TYR A 63 -3.18 -14.74 7.92
CA TYR A 63 -2.23 -13.79 7.33
C TYR A 63 -0.96 -14.51 6.90
N GLU A 64 -0.40 -14.09 5.76
CA GLU A 64 0.82 -14.69 5.22
C GLU A 64 1.90 -13.63 4.99
N PRO A 65 3.17 -13.97 5.22
CA PRO A 65 4.26 -13.04 4.96
C PRO A 65 4.49 -12.85 3.47
N ALA A 66 5.18 -11.77 3.11
CA ALA A 66 5.65 -11.57 1.74
C ALA A 66 6.71 -12.63 1.41
N GLU A 67 6.69 -13.13 0.15
CA GLU A 67 7.66 -14.12 -0.28
C GLU A 67 9.05 -13.52 -0.45
N ARG A 68 9.12 -12.35 -1.10
CA ARG A 68 10.38 -11.69 -1.41
C ARG A 68 10.14 -10.21 -1.63
N PHE A 69 11.09 -9.39 -1.19
CA PHE A 69 11.10 -7.96 -1.49
C PHE A 69 11.95 -7.67 -2.72
N ASP A 70 11.55 -6.62 -3.45
CA ASP A 70 12.31 -6.13 -4.59
C ASP A 70 13.40 -5.16 -4.13
N ASP A 71 14.49 -5.10 -4.88
CA ASP A 71 15.49 -4.07 -4.71
C ASP A 71 15.12 -2.83 -5.51
N TYR A 72 15.59 -1.68 -5.05
CA TYR A 72 15.22 -0.39 -5.63
C TYR A 72 15.87 -0.13 -6.97
N SER A 73 15.05 0.29 -7.91
CA SER A 73 15.39 1.20 -8.99
C SER A 73 14.18 2.11 -9.17
N ALA A 74 14.36 3.25 -9.79
CA ALA A 74 13.22 4.16 -10.01
C ALA A 74 12.09 3.45 -10.76
N ASP A 75 12.42 2.69 -11.80
CA ASP A 75 11.44 1.96 -12.59
C ASP A 75 10.75 0.86 -11.78
N THR A 76 11.52 0.09 -11.00
CA THR A 76 10.98 -0.99 -10.17
C THR A 76 10.00 -0.47 -9.12
N ALA A 77 10.33 0.63 -8.47
CA ALA A 77 9.45 1.22 -7.46
C ALA A 77 8.13 1.69 -8.08
N ILE A 78 8.19 2.37 -9.23
CA ILE A 78 6.99 2.82 -9.94
C ILE A 78 6.12 1.62 -10.35
N LYS A 79 6.74 0.59 -10.92
CA LYS A 79 6.01 -0.63 -11.31
C LYS A 79 5.37 -1.33 -10.12
N TYR A 80 6.07 -1.35 -8.99
CA TYR A 80 5.52 -1.95 -7.77
C TYR A 80 4.22 -1.26 -7.34
N PHE A 81 4.23 0.06 -7.25
CA PHE A 81 3.05 0.80 -6.82
C PHE A 81 1.92 0.74 -7.84
N LYS A 82 2.24 0.68 -9.13
CA LYS A 82 1.22 0.48 -10.18
C LYS A 82 0.57 -0.89 -10.07
N ALA A 83 1.36 -1.94 -9.80
CA ALA A 83 0.83 -3.29 -9.58
C ALA A 83 -0.04 -3.34 -8.32
N LEU A 84 0.39 -2.66 -7.25
CA LEU A 84 -0.38 -2.56 -6.02
C LEU A 84 -1.72 -1.84 -6.26
N SER A 85 -1.72 -0.77 -7.05
CA SER A 85 -2.93 -0.07 -7.45
C SER A 85 -3.89 -0.99 -8.20
N THR A 86 -3.39 -1.76 -9.16
CA THR A 86 -4.20 -2.71 -9.92
C THR A 86 -4.80 -3.78 -9.02
N PHE A 87 -4.01 -4.29 -8.09
CA PHE A 87 -4.47 -5.28 -7.11
C PHE A 87 -5.60 -4.70 -6.25
N LEU A 88 -5.43 -3.49 -5.75
CA LEU A 88 -6.42 -2.83 -4.90
C LEU A 88 -7.71 -2.56 -5.66
N GLU A 89 -7.63 -2.10 -6.91
CA GLU A 89 -8.82 -1.89 -7.76
C GLU A 89 -9.61 -3.17 -7.95
N ARG A 90 -8.91 -4.29 -8.15
CA ARG A 90 -9.55 -5.59 -8.32
C ARG A 90 -10.25 -6.05 -7.05
N ILE A 91 -9.59 -5.89 -5.91
CA ILE A 91 -10.16 -6.25 -4.59
C ILE A 91 -11.35 -5.35 -4.25
N TYR A 92 -11.24 -4.06 -4.54
CA TYR A 92 -12.26 -3.05 -4.27
C TYR A 92 -13.64 -3.48 -4.81
N SER A 93 -13.66 -4.00 -6.03
CA SER A 93 -14.91 -4.41 -6.69
C SER A 93 -15.56 -5.62 -6.04
N LYS A 94 -14.87 -6.34 -5.18
CA LYS A 94 -15.38 -7.55 -4.52
C LYS A 94 -16.09 -7.28 -3.20
N PHE A 95 -16.00 -6.06 -2.68
CA PHE A 95 -16.67 -5.71 -1.43
C PHE A 95 -18.13 -5.37 -1.69
N PRO A 96 -19.03 -5.74 -0.74
CA PRO A 96 -20.43 -5.36 -0.84
C PRO A 96 -20.58 -3.84 -0.88
N LYS A 97 -21.46 -3.35 -1.76
CA LYS A 97 -21.66 -1.89 -1.91
C LYS A 97 -22.24 -1.23 -0.67
N GLU A 98 -22.95 -1.98 0.14
CA GLU A 98 -23.53 -1.51 1.40
C GLU A 98 -22.46 -1.28 2.49
N ASP A 99 -21.27 -1.84 2.34
CA ASP A 99 -20.17 -1.63 3.28
C ASP A 99 -19.44 -0.33 2.99
N THR A 100 -20.16 0.77 3.01
CA THR A 100 -19.64 2.08 2.61
C THR A 100 -18.47 2.54 3.47
N ASN A 101 -18.46 2.20 4.76
CA ASN A 101 -17.36 2.53 5.66
C ASN A 101 -16.06 1.81 5.26
N ILE A 102 -16.15 0.55 4.83
CA ILE A 102 -14.98 -0.22 4.37
C ILE A 102 -14.51 0.32 3.02
N ILE A 103 -15.44 0.55 2.09
CA ILE A 103 -15.13 1.10 0.77
C ILE A 103 -14.45 2.46 0.90
N ASN A 104 -14.93 3.34 1.80
CA ASN A 104 -14.32 4.64 2.03
C ASN A 104 -12.88 4.52 2.56
N GLN A 105 -12.62 3.53 3.40
CA GLN A 105 -11.26 3.27 3.88
C GLN A 105 -10.35 2.76 2.77
N LEU A 106 -10.87 1.91 1.86
CA LEU A 106 -10.12 1.48 0.70
C LEU A 106 -9.78 2.66 -0.23
N ASP A 107 -10.67 3.64 -0.33
CA ASP A 107 -10.41 4.87 -1.08
C ASP A 107 -9.19 5.61 -0.54
N ALA A 108 -8.99 5.62 0.78
CA ALA A 108 -7.82 6.25 1.38
C ALA A 108 -6.52 5.58 0.95
N PHE A 109 -6.51 4.25 0.84
CA PHE A 109 -5.36 3.53 0.30
C PHE A 109 -5.13 3.85 -1.18
N LYS A 110 -6.19 3.94 -1.96
CA LYS A 110 -6.10 4.30 -3.38
C LYS A 110 -5.45 5.67 -3.53
N ASP A 111 -5.91 6.64 -2.77
CA ASP A 111 -5.36 7.99 -2.80
C ASP A 111 -3.88 8.02 -2.43
N LEU A 112 -3.51 7.29 -1.38
CA LEU A 112 -2.11 7.22 -0.95
C LEU A 112 -1.22 6.59 -2.03
N ILE A 113 -1.68 5.52 -2.64
CA ILE A 113 -0.93 4.85 -3.71
C ILE A 113 -0.78 5.78 -4.93
N TYR A 114 -1.86 6.42 -5.36
CA TYR A 114 -1.81 7.32 -6.51
C TYR A 114 -0.93 8.54 -6.25
N THR A 115 -1.00 9.14 -5.05
CA THR A 115 -0.12 10.27 -4.73
C THR A 115 1.34 9.84 -4.67
N THR A 116 1.62 8.63 -4.22
CA THR A 116 2.98 8.08 -4.22
C THR A 116 3.49 7.88 -5.65
N ILE A 117 2.66 7.30 -6.52
CA ILE A 117 3.00 7.14 -7.94
C ILE A 117 3.28 8.50 -8.59
N TYR A 118 2.41 9.48 -8.33
CA TYR A 118 2.60 10.84 -8.85
C TYR A 118 3.97 11.40 -8.46
N LYS A 119 4.33 11.29 -7.19
CA LYS A 119 5.61 11.81 -6.69
C LYS A 119 6.80 11.07 -7.30
N LEU A 120 6.71 9.74 -7.40
CA LEU A 120 7.80 8.94 -7.97
C LEU A 120 8.00 9.19 -9.45
N GLU A 121 6.93 9.46 -10.20
CA GLU A 121 7.02 9.69 -11.64
C GLU A 121 7.44 11.12 -12.01
N ASN A 122 7.10 12.09 -11.18
CA ASN A 122 7.17 13.50 -11.59
C ASN A 122 8.12 14.38 -10.77
N LEU A 123 8.48 13.97 -9.55
CA LEU A 123 9.31 14.81 -8.69
C LEU A 123 10.74 14.26 -8.60
N SER A 124 11.69 15.17 -8.61
CA SER A 124 13.11 14.80 -8.51
C SER A 124 13.90 15.69 -7.56
#